data_85874accde235be15a35d371c382c957
#
_entry.id   85874accde235be15a35d371c382c957
#
_cell.length_a   1.000
_cell.length_b   1.000
_cell.length_c   1.000
_cell.angle_alpha   90.00
_cell.angle_beta   90.00
_cell.angle_gamma   90.00
#
_symmetry.space_group_name_H-M   'P 1'
#
loop_
_entity.id
_entity.type
_entity.pdbx_description
1 polymer ?
#
loop_
_entity_poly.entity_id
_entity_poly.type
_entity_poly.pdbx_seq_one_letter_code
_entity_poly.pdbx_strand_id
1 'polypeptide(L)'
;MSVQDYKGVFVFAQQVDNKITSVSYELIGKGKELANDLGTEVTAVLLGHNVEPLCERLAKYGADKIIVVDDPALEVYTTEPYVHALHQVILAKQPAVVLYGATAIGRDLAPRVSARVHTGLTADCTKLEIDPESKNLMMTRPAFGGNIMATILCPDHRPQMATVRPGVMQKGEVKDGAQAQIEKFEVADLASHKNVEILEIVKKTAGKMDIQDAKILVSGGRGMGGPENFKLLEDLAEVLGGTISSSRACVDAGWVEKDRQVGQTGKTV
;
A
#
# COMPACT_ATOMS: atom_id res chain seq x y z
N MET A 1 28.07 2.91 -8.57
CA MET A 1 27.23 4.12 -8.38
C MET A 1 27.29 4.48 -6.92
N SER A 2 27.42 5.75 -6.60
CA SER A 2 27.39 6.24 -5.22
C SER A 2 25.95 6.25 -4.71
N VAL A 3 25.75 6.03 -3.41
CA VAL A 3 24.47 6.20 -2.72
C VAL A 3 23.87 7.60 -2.97
N GLN A 4 24.73 8.59 -3.23
CA GLN A 4 24.35 9.99 -3.47
C GLN A 4 23.75 10.26 -4.85
N ASP A 5 23.86 9.32 -5.78
CA ASP A 5 23.31 9.47 -7.14
C ASP A 5 21.80 9.23 -7.17
N TYR A 6 21.25 8.54 -6.15
CA TYR A 6 19.85 8.20 -6.02
C TYR A 6 19.03 9.36 -5.44
N LYS A 7 17.95 9.74 -6.13
CA LYS A 7 17.10 10.89 -5.76
C LYS A 7 15.63 10.60 -5.91
N GLY A 8 14.82 11.29 -5.13
CA GLY A 8 13.35 11.19 -5.20
C GLY A 8 12.76 10.14 -4.26
N VAL A 9 11.53 10.39 -3.88
CA VAL A 9 10.70 9.48 -3.08
C VAL A 9 9.65 8.87 -4.00
N PHE A 10 9.75 7.57 -4.23
CA PHE A 10 8.79 6.84 -5.06
C PHE A 10 7.75 6.15 -4.19
N VAL A 11 6.53 6.16 -4.67
CA VAL A 11 5.38 5.49 -4.04
C VAL A 11 4.79 4.53 -5.05
N PHE A 12 4.76 3.25 -4.75
CA PHE A 12 3.97 2.30 -5.53
C PHE A 12 2.49 2.61 -5.33
N ALA A 13 1.87 3.22 -6.34
CA ALA A 13 0.45 3.56 -6.35
C ALA A 13 -0.38 2.31 -6.68
N GLN A 14 -0.65 1.51 -5.64
CA GLN A 14 -1.43 0.29 -5.81
C GLN A 14 -2.85 0.60 -6.26
N GLN A 15 -3.29 -0.11 -7.29
CA GLN A 15 -4.65 -0.12 -7.79
C GLN A 15 -5.20 -1.56 -7.83
N VAL A 16 -6.51 -1.70 -7.77
CA VAL A 16 -7.25 -2.95 -7.97
C VAL A 16 -8.50 -2.60 -8.77
N ASP A 17 -8.74 -3.29 -9.88
CA ASP A 17 -9.88 -3.03 -10.77
C ASP A 17 -9.95 -1.55 -11.20
N ASN A 18 -8.82 -0.96 -11.57
CA ASN A 18 -8.69 0.46 -11.94
C ASN A 18 -9.22 1.42 -10.86
N LYS A 19 -9.02 1.07 -9.59
CA LYS A 19 -9.29 1.94 -8.44
C LYS A 19 -8.06 2.02 -7.55
N ILE A 20 -7.56 3.23 -7.31
CA ILE A 20 -6.44 3.45 -6.38
C ILE A 20 -6.87 3.08 -4.96
N THR A 21 -6.03 2.31 -4.29
CA THR A 21 -6.27 1.93 -2.88
C THR A 21 -6.03 3.10 -1.93
N SER A 22 -6.74 3.12 -0.79
CA SER A 22 -6.64 4.16 0.23
C SER A 22 -5.19 4.40 0.70
N VAL A 23 -4.44 3.32 0.94
CA VAL A 23 -3.06 3.40 1.40
C VAL A 23 -2.14 4.12 0.40
N SER A 24 -2.41 4.07 -0.90
CA SER A 24 -1.62 4.80 -1.89
C SER A 24 -1.69 6.31 -1.69
N TYR A 25 -2.84 6.84 -1.31
CA TYR A 25 -3.00 8.26 -1.00
C TYR A 25 -2.30 8.65 0.30
N GLU A 26 -2.32 7.77 1.31
CA GLU A 26 -1.57 7.97 2.55
C GLU A 26 -0.06 8.03 2.28
N LEU A 27 0.44 7.13 1.43
CA LEU A 27 1.85 7.07 1.06
C LEU A 27 2.29 8.28 0.21
N ILE A 28 1.43 8.81 -0.66
CA ILE A 28 1.72 10.05 -1.39
C ILE A 28 1.84 11.23 -0.41
N GLY A 29 0.91 11.34 0.54
CA GLY A 29 0.97 12.38 1.58
C GLY A 29 2.27 12.28 2.39
N LYS A 30 2.60 11.08 2.90
CA LYS A 30 3.85 10.86 3.64
C LYS A 30 5.09 11.01 2.76
N GLY A 31 5.03 10.53 1.54
CA GLY A 31 6.10 10.69 0.54
C GLY A 31 6.41 12.17 0.28
N LYS A 32 5.39 13.03 0.26
CA LYS A 32 5.57 14.48 0.10
C LYS A 32 6.32 15.11 1.28
N GLU A 33 5.99 14.71 2.52
CA GLU A 33 6.74 15.15 3.70
C GLU A 33 8.21 14.74 3.60
N LEU A 34 8.48 13.45 3.34
CA LEU A 34 9.85 12.93 3.21
C LEU A 34 10.62 13.58 2.05
N ALA A 35 9.94 13.85 0.94
CA ALA A 35 10.52 14.53 -0.21
C ALA A 35 10.93 15.98 0.13
N ASN A 36 10.11 16.69 0.90
CA ASN A 36 10.43 18.03 1.39
C ASN A 36 11.68 18.00 2.28
N ASP A 37 11.79 17.02 3.21
CA ASP A 37 12.95 16.88 4.11
C ASP A 37 14.24 16.54 3.35
N LEU A 38 14.11 15.86 2.18
CA LEU A 38 15.23 15.52 1.29
C LEU A 38 15.50 16.58 0.22
N GLY A 39 14.68 17.62 0.09
CA GLY A 39 14.77 18.63 -0.97
C GLY A 39 14.55 18.05 -2.37
N THR A 40 13.58 17.13 -2.52
CA THR A 40 13.28 16.42 -3.76
C THR A 40 11.76 16.32 -4.00
N GLU A 41 11.36 15.52 -4.97
CA GLU A 41 9.96 15.36 -5.40
C GLU A 41 9.41 13.98 -5.02
N VAL A 42 8.07 13.88 -4.87
CA VAL A 42 7.37 12.60 -4.74
C VAL A 42 6.86 12.14 -6.10
N THR A 43 7.21 10.92 -6.47
CA THR A 43 6.79 10.29 -7.72
C THR A 43 5.91 9.08 -7.43
N ALA A 44 4.68 9.08 -7.93
CA ALA A 44 3.83 7.90 -7.90
C ALA A 44 4.18 6.97 -9.08
N VAL A 45 4.36 5.68 -8.81
CA VAL A 45 4.55 4.66 -9.86
C VAL A 45 3.26 3.86 -9.98
N LEU A 46 2.58 4.01 -11.10
CA LEU A 46 1.29 3.39 -11.39
C LEU A 46 1.46 2.31 -12.45
N LEU A 47 1.16 1.07 -12.07
CA LEU A 47 1.23 -0.10 -12.94
C LEU A 47 -0.18 -0.65 -13.17
N GLY A 48 -0.50 -1.02 -14.41
CA GLY A 48 -1.79 -1.63 -14.74
C GLY A 48 -2.09 -1.67 -16.23
N HIS A 49 -3.36 -1.82 -16.56
CA HIS A 49 -3.86 -1.72 -17.92
C HIS A 49 -5.03 -0.73 -17.97
N ASN A 50 -4.96 0.22 -18.92
CA ASN A 50 -5.90 1.33 -19.03
C ASN A 50 -5.98 2.20 -17.75
N VAL A 51 -4.84 2.42 -17.07
CA VAL A 51 -4.76 3.10 -15.76
C VAL A 51 -4.49 4.61 -15.85
N GLU A 52 -4.21 5.15 -17.02
CA GLU A 52 -3.90 6.58 -17.22
C GLU A 52 -4.95 7.54 -16.60
N PRO A 53 -6.28 7.25 -16.66
CA PRO A 53 -7.28 8.11 -16.04
C PRO A 53 -7.13 8.27 -14.52
N LEU A 54 -6.41 7.36 -13.86
CA LEU A 54 -6.17 7.42 -12.42
C LEU A 54 -5.13 8.48 -12.03
N CYS A 55 -4.34 8.97 -13.00
CA CYS A 55 -3.27 9.93 -12.75
C CYS A 55 -3.79 11.24 -12.17
N GLU A 56 -4.93 11.76 -12.68
CA GLU A 56 -5.55 12.98 -12.15
C GLU A 56 -5.80 12.88 -10.64
N ARG A 57 -6.27 11.72 -10.19
CA ARG A 57 -6.54 11.50 -8.77
C ARG A 57 -5.28 11.44 -7.93
N LEU A 58 -4.19 10.84 -8.44
CA LEU A 58 -2.89 10.82 -7.75
C LEU A 58 -2.29 12.22 -7.63
N ALA A 59 -2.42 13.05 -8.69
CA ALA A 59 -2.00 14.44 -8.68
C ALA A 59 -2.74 15.26 -7.61
N LYS A 60 -4.07 15.10 -7.49
CA LYS A 60 -4.88 15.77 -6.46
C LYS A 60 -4.43 15.47 -5.04
N TYR A 61 -3.85 14.29 -4.78
CA TYR A 61 -3.32 13.91 -3.47
C TYR A 61 -1.85 14.31 -3.25
N GLY A 62 -1.22 15.00 -4.23
CA GLY A 62 0.08 15.65 -4.06
C GLY A 62 1.26 14.97 -4.72
N ALA A 63 1.04 14.00 -5.63
CA ALA A 63 2.11 13.49 -6.47
C ALA A 63 2.64 14.61 -7.39
N ASP A 64 3.95 14.86 -7.38
CA ASP A 64 4.60 15.83 -8.28
C ASP A 64 4.79 15.22 -9.67
N LYS A 65 5.16 13.94 -9.69
CA LYS A 65 5.34 13.15 -10.91
C LYS A 65 4.59 11.83 -10.82
N ILE A 66 4.19 11.32 -11.97
CA ILE A 66 3.54 10.02 -12.09
C ILE A 66 4.22 9.27 -13.23
N ILE A 67 4.81 8.13 -12.92
CA ILE A 67 5.34 7.19 -13.91
C ILE A 67 4.26 6.13 -14.14
N VAL A 68 3.81 6.01 -15.37
CA VAL A 68 2.77 5.06 -15.78
C VAL A 68 3.39 3.96 -16.63
N VAL A 69 3.22 2.71 -16.19
CA VAL A 69 3.47 1.51 -17.01
C VAL A 69 2.12 0.90 -17.31
N ASP A 70 1.64 1.11 -18.52
CA ASP A 70 0.32 0.66 -18.98
C ASP A 70 0.49 -0.46 -20.00
N ASP A 71 0.20 -1.70 -19.57
CA ASP A 71 0.38 -2.89 -20.40
C ASP A 71 -0.68 -3.95 -20.07
N PRO A 72 -1.24 -4.65 -21.07
CA PRO A 72 -2.22 -5.72 -20.85
C PRO A 72 -1.75 -6.83 -19.88
N ALA A 73 -0.45 -7.11 -19.80
CA ALA A 73 0.11 -8.10 -18.88
C ALA A 73 -0.04 -7.68 -17.40
N LEU A 74 -0.34 -6.39 -17.16
CA LEU A 74 -0.51 -5.80 -15.83
C LEU A 74 -2.00 -5.60 -15.45
N GLU A 75 -2.96 -6.06 -16.26
CA GLU A 75 -4.39 -5.88 -16.00
C GLU A 75 -4.80 -6.44 -14.64
N VAL A 76 -4.37 -7.66 -14.34
CA VAL A 76 -4.58 -8.28 -13.05
C VAL A 76 -3.22 -8.52 -12.39
N TYR A 77 -3.14 -8.24 -11.09
CA TYR A 77 -1.90 -8.45 -10.37
C TYR A 77 -1.45 -9.90 -10.43
N THR A 78 -0.28 -10.09 -11.01
CA THR A 78 0.54 -11.30 -10.88
C THR A 78 1.95 -10.87 -10.54
N THR A 79 2.64 -11.61 -9.70
CA THR A 79 3.89 -11.16 -9.07
C THR A 79 4.98 -10.82 -10.08
N GLU A 80 5.28 -11.71 -11.01
CA GLU A 80 6.49 -11.58 -11.85
C GLU A 80 6.43 -10.38 -12.83
N PRO A 81 5.35 -10.12 -13.59
CA PRO A 81 5.27 -8.93 -14.44
C PRO A 81 5.37 -7.63 -13.65
N TYR A 82 4.71 -7.55 -12.49
CA TYR A 82 4.77 -6.35 -11.64
C TYR A 82 6.17 -6.12 -11.04
N VAL A 83 6.82 -7.20 -10.60
CA VAL A 83 8.21 -7.13 -10.10
C VAL A 83 9.15 -6.69 -11.22
N HIS A 84 9.00 -7.24 -12.44
CA HIS A 84 9.82 -6.87 -13.59
C HIS A 84 9.63 -5.40 -13.95
N ALA A 85 8.38 -4.94 -14.08
CA ALA A 85 8.05 -3.56 -14.41
C ALA A 85 8.68 -2.59 -13.39
N LEU A 86 8.44 -2.83 -12.11
CA LEU A 86 8.93 -1.94 -11.06
C LEU A 86 10.45 -1.96 -10.93
N HIS A 87 11.07 -3.12 -11.13
CA HIS A 87 12.53 -3.25 -11.19
C HIS A 87 13.12 -2.39 -12.32
N GLN A 88 12.56 -2.44 -13.53
CA GLN A 88 13.02 -1.60 -14.65
C GLN A 88 12.88 -0.10 -14.36
N VAL A 89 11.74 0.31 -13.78
CA VAL A 89 11.54 1.70 -13.35
C VAL A 89 12.60 2.13 -12.33
N ILE A 90 12.87 1.30 -11.31
CA ILE A 90 13.86 1.61 -10.26
C ILE A 90 15.27 1.71 -10.85
N LEU A 91 15.66 0.80 -11.75
CA LEU A 91 16.97 0.84 -12.39
C LEU A 91 17.15 2.09 -13.25
N ALA A 92 16.12 2.48 -13.98
CA ALA A 92 16.17 3.64 -14.87
C ALA A 92 16.14 4.98 -14.11
N LYS A 93 15.41 5.06 -13.01
CA LYS A 93 15.13 6.32 -12.30
C LYS A 93 15.93 6.52 -11.02
N GLN A 94 16.47 5.46 -10.45
CA GLN A 94 17.35 5.49 -9.27
C GLN A 94 16.75 6.29 -8.08
N PRO A 95 15.56 5.91 -7.57
CA PRO A 95 14.97 6.60 -6.44
C PRO A 95 15.77 6.39 -5.15
N ALA A 96 15.84 7.40 -4.28
CA ALA A 96 16.46 7.27 -2.96
C ALA A 96 15.59 6.44 -1.99
N VAL A 97 14.27 6.56 -2.13
CA VAL A 97 13.28 5.87 -1.29
C VAL A 97 12.19 5.27 -2.16
N VAL A 98 11.71 4.07 -1.80
CA VAL A 98 10.50 3.47 -2.41
C VAL A 98 9.56 2.96 -1.31
N LEU A 99 8.32 3.43 -1.33
CA LEU A 99 7.28 3.10 -0.37
C LEU A 99 6.19 2.22 -0.98
N TYR A 100 5.73 1.24 -0.22
CA TYR A 100 4.65 0.33 -0.57
C TYR A 100 3.61 0.27 0.57
N GLY A 101 2.34 0.06 0.25
CA GLY A 101 1.37 -0.31 1.27
C GLY A 101 1.60 -1.75 1.77
N ALA A 102 1.52 -1.99 3.06
CA ALA A 102 1.61 -3.34 3.64
C ALA A 102 0.30 -4.14 3.45
N THR A 103 -0.25 -4.10 2.25
CA THR A 103 -1.38 -4.90 1.76
C THR A 103 -0.92 -6.29 1.34
N ALA A 104 -1.82 -7.18 0.96
CA ALA A 104 -1.44 -8.49 0.39
C ALA A 104 -0.53 -8.34 -0.83
N ILE A 105 -0.86 -7.41 -1.76
CA ILE A 105 -0.03 -7.13 -2.94
C ILE A 105 1.33 -6.55 -2.55
N GLY A 106 1.36 -5.53 -1.69
CA GLY A 106 2.62 -4.90 -1.31
C GLY A 106 3.55 -5.82 -0.53
N ARG A 107 3.01 -6.72 0.30
CA ARG A 107 3.78 -7.73 1.05
C ARG A 107 4.34 -8.84 0.14
N ASP A 108 3.73 -9.08 -1.00
CA ASP A 108 4.27 -10.00 -2.01
C ASP A 108 5.28 -9.29 -2.94
N LEU A 109 4.96 -8.10 -3.42
CA LEU A 109 5.74 -7.35 -4.40
C LEU A 109 7.06 -6.80 -3.83
N ALA A 110 6.99 -6.08 -2.72
CA ALA A 110 8.12 -5.32 -2.20
C ALA A 110 9.36 -6.16 -1.85
N PRO A 111 9.24 -7.34 -1.18
CA PRO A 111 10.41 -8.17 -0.89
C PRO A 111 11.08 -8.73 -2.15
N ARG A 112 10.31 -9.03 -3.19
CA ARG A 112 10.85 -9.53 -4.46
C ARG A 112 11.59 -8.45 -5.21
N VAL A 113 11.04 -7.23 -5.22
CA VAL A 113 11.72 -6.07 -5.82
C VAL A 113 13.00 -5.76 -5.04
N SER A 114 12.97 -5.72 -3.70
CA SER A 114 14.16 -5.43 -2.89
C SER A 114 15.28 -6.43 -3.13
N ALA A 115 14.95 -7.72 -3.24
CA ALA A 115 15.92 -8.76 -3.57
C ALA A 115 16.55 -8.55 -4.97
N ARG A 116 15.77 -8.14 -5.97
CA ARG A 116 16.27 -7.89 -7.34
C ARG A 116 17.14 -6.64 -7.46
N VAL A 117 16.87 -5.62 -6.67
CA VAL A 117 17.69 -4.40 -6.64
C VAL A 117 18.81 -4.45 -5.60
N HIS A 118 18.95 -5.59 -4.91
CA HIS A 118 19.98 -5.85 -3.89
C HIS A 118 19.99 -4.81 -2.76
N THR A 119 18.81 -4.51 -2.19
CA THR A 119 18.66 -3.57 -1.07
C THR A 119 17.86 -4.16 0.08
N GLY A 120 17.86 -3.47 1.23
CA GLY A 120 17.05 -3.83 2.38
C GLY A 120 15.60 -3.39 2.24
N LEU A 121 14.69 -4.12 2.92
CA LEU A 121 13.28 -3.78 3.04
C LEU A 121 12.85 -3.86 4.51
N THR A 122 12.28 -2.77 5.04
CA THR A 122 11.63 -2.79 6.34
C THR A 122 10.12 -2.97 6.18
N ALA A 123 9.59 -4.03 6.79
CA ALA A 123 8.19 -4.40 6.61
C ALA A 123 7.30 -3.85 7.73
N ASP A 124 6.06 -3.47 7.36
CA ASP A 124 4.95 -3.12 8.27
C ASP A 124 5.27 -1.91 9.17
N CYS A 125 5.88 -0.88 8.58
CA CYS A 125 6.23 0.35 9.26
C CYS A 125 4.99 1.12 9.71
N THR A 126 5.09 1.77 10.87
CA THR A 126 4.05 2.65 11.42
C THR A 126 4.51 4.10 11.52
N LYS A 127 5.82 4.37 11.36
CA LYS A 127 6.38 5.72 11.33
C LYS A 127 7.55 5.76 10.36
N LEU A 128 7.65 6.86 9.60
CA LEU A 128 8.74 7.14 8.67
C LEU A 128 9.19 8.58 8.87
N GLU A 129 10.50 8.79 8.96
CA GLU A 129 11.12 10.11 9.12
C GLU A 129 12.46 10.14 8.37
N ILE A 130 12.94 11.33 8.04
CA ILE A 130 14.31 11.52 7.54
C ILE A 130 15.20 11.94 8.70
N ASP A 131 16.29 11.22 8.91
CA ASP A 131 17.33 11.64 9.84
C ASP A 131 17.96 12.96 9.37
N PRO A 132 17.93 14.01 10.18
CA PRO A 132 18.40 15.33 9.77
C PRO A 132 19.91 15.38 9.42
N GLU A 133 20.70 14.52 10.04
CA GLU A 133 22.15 14.50 9.84
C GLU A 133 22.56 13.63 8.64
N SER A 134 22.19 12.36 8.66
CA SER A 134 22.60 11.39 7.63
C SER A 134 21.72 11.39 6.38
N LYS A 135 20.55 12.04 6.44
CA LYS A 135 19.50 12.00 5.40
C LYS A 135 19.00 10.59 5.05
N ASN A 136 19.23 9.62 5.95
CA ASN A 136 18.70 8.29 5.80
C ASN A 136 17.22 8.24 6.24
N LEU A 137 16.47 7.32 5.62
CA LEU A 137 15.09 7.01 6.04
C LEU A 137 15.11 6.20 7.33
N MET A 138 14.52 6.74 8.39
CA MET A 138 14.25 6.04 9.64
C MET A 138 12.91 5.31 9.54
N MET A 139 12.95 3.98 9.55
CA MET A 139 11.80 3.12 9.34
C MET A 139 11.42 2.45 10.66
N THR A 140 10.42 2.98 11.34
CA THR A 140 9.99 2.48 12.65
C THR A 140 8.82 1.51 12.51
N ARG A 141 8.94 0.36 13.14
CA ARG A 141 7.92 -0.68 13.16
C ARG A 141 7.75 -1.31 14.54
N PRO A 142 6.55 -1.80 14.88
CA PRO A 142 6.37 -2.62 16.06
C PRO A 142 7.06 -3.99 15.91
N ALA A 143 7.67 -4.45 16.99
CA ALA A 143 8.30 -5.75 17.10
C ALA A 143 7.78 -6.47 18.34
N PHE A 144 8.00 -7.78 18.43
CA PHE A 144 7.63 -8.62 19.58
C PHE A 144 6.18 -8.38 20.07
N GLY A 145 5.22 -8.49 19.15
CA GLY A 145 3.80 -8.31 19.48
C GLY A 145 3.39 -6.87 19.78
N GLY A 146 4.22 -5.88 19.42
CA GLY A 146 3.94 -4.47 19.64
C GLY A 146 4.51 -3.87 20.92
N ASN A 147 5.21 -4.68 21.74
CA ASN A 147 5.79 -4.21 23.00
C ASN A 147 7.07 -3.39 22.81
N ILE A 148 7.72 -3.49 21.65
CA ILE A 148 8.94 -2.77 21.32
C ILE A 148 8.75 -2.09 19.96
N MET A 149 9.23 -0.87 19.84
CA MET A 149 9.33 -0.15 18.57
C MET A 149 10.78 -0.20 18.10
N ALA A 150 11.01 -0.79 16.92
CA ALA A 150 12.34 -0.85 16.30
C ALA A 150 12.43 0.18 15.17
N THR A 151 13.45 1.04 15.21
CA THR A 151 13.79 1.94 14.10
C THR A 151 14.97 1.34 13.32
N ILE A 152 14.77 1.12 12.03
CA ILE A 152 15.70 0.44 11.14
C ILE A 152 16.20 1.44 10.10
N LEU A 153 17.50 1.38 9.81
CA LEU A 153 18.19 2.19 8.81
C LEU A 153 18.78 1.29 7.73
N CYS A 154 18.89 1.82 6.51
CA CYS A 154 19.61 1.19 5.40
C CYS A 154 20.61 2.18 4.79
N PRO A 155 21.75 2.43 5.45
CA PRO A 155 22.67 3.50 5.05
C PRO A 155 23.44 3.20 3.75
N ASP A 156 23.77 1.94 3.50
CA ASP A 156 24.74 1.54 2.48
C ASP A 156 24.12 1.14 1.14
N HIS A 157 22.81 0.96 1.08
CA HIS A 157 22.07 0.51 -0.12
C HIS A 157 20.94 1.45 -0.50
N ARG A 158 20.65 1.49 -1.79
CA ARG A 158 19.54 2.25 -2.37
C ARG A 158 18.75 1.40 -3.39
N PRO A 159 17.46 1.70 -3.55
CA PRO A 159 16.64 2.58 -2.72
C PRO A 159 16.48 2.06 -1.29
N GLN A 160 16.17 2.95 -0.33
CA GLN A 160 15.69 2.56 0.98
C GLN A 160 14.21 2.19 0.85
N MET A 161 13.83 0.99 1.26
CA MET A 161 12.49 0.46 0.96
C MET A 161 11.71 0.14 2.23
N ALA A 162 10.44 0.51 2.23
CA ALA A 162 9.53 0.21 3.34
C ALA A 162 8.15 -0.23 2.83
N THR A 163 7.54 -1.23 3.48
CA THR A 163 6.09 -1.38 3.44
C THR A 163 5.47 -0.70 4.66
N VAL A 164 4.37 0.02 4.46
CA VAL A 164 3.70 0.82 5.48
C VAL A 164 2.33 0.26 5.77
N ARG A 165 2.01 0.11 7.04
CA ARG A 165 0.70 -0.37 7.49
C ARG A 165 -0.40 0.58 7.01
N PRO A 166 -1.47 0.09 6.37
CA PRO A 166 -2.62 0.92 6.02
C PRO A 166 -3.26 1.57 7.24
N GLY A 167 -3.75 2.81 7.08
CA GLY A 167 -4.45 3.55 8.12
C GLY A 167 -3.56 4.24 9.16
N VAL A 168 -2.22 4.16 9.04
CA VAL A 168 -1.30 4.79 10.00
C VAL A 168 -0.73 6.13 9.53
N MET A 169 -0.75 6.39 8.23
CA MET A 169 -0.32 7.67 7.67
C MET A 169 -1.54 8.50 7.26
N GLN A 170 -1.40 9.81 7.34
CA GLN A 170 -2.48 10.69 6.90
C GLN A 170 -2.41 10.87 5.38
N LYS A 171 -3.59 10.87 4.75
CA LYS A 171 -3.71 11.26 3.34
C LYS A 171 -3.38 12.74 3.21
N GLY A 172 -2.70 13.09 2.13
CA GLY A 172 -2.52 14.49 1.77
C GLY A 172 -3.87 15.20 1.57
N GLU A 173 -3.89 16.51 1.76
CA GLU A 173 -5.06 17.32 1.41
C GLU A 173 -5.35 17.23 -0.08
N VAL A 174 -6.62 17.04 -0.42
CA VAL A 174 -7.05 17.03 -1.82
C VAL A 174 -7.00 18.45 -2.38
N LYS A 175 -6.20 18.65 -3.40
CA LYS A 175 -6.06 19.93 -4.11
C LYS A 175 -6.73 19.83 -5.46
N ASP A 176 -7.90 20.45 -5.62
CA ASP A 176 -8.55 20.52 -6.92
C ASP A 176 -7.73 21.37 -7.89
N GLY A 177 -7.61 20.85 -9.13
CA GLY A 177 -6.80 21.49 -10.17
C GLY A 177 -5.29 21.22 -10.06
N ALA A 178 -4.82 20.43 -9.07
CA ALA A 178 -3.42 20.01 -9.02
C ALA A 178 -3.06 19.19 -10.27
N GLN A 179 -1.89 19.47 -10.82
CA GLN A 179 -1.33 18.76 -11.96
C GLN A 179 -0.03 18.08 -11.56
N ALA A 180 0.23 16.92 -12.11
CA ALA A 180 1.49 16.20 -11.99
C ALA A 180 2.14 16.03 -13.36
N GLN A 181 3.45 15.94 -13.41
CA GLN A 181 4.15 15.55 -14.62
C GLN A 181 3.92 14.04 -14.85
N ILE A 182 3.24 13.70 -15.94
CA ILE A 182 2.99 12.31 -16.31
C ILE A 182 4.06 11.84 -17.27
N GLU A 183 4.71 10.73 -16.96
CA GLU A 183 5.69 10.05 -17.79
C GLU A 183 5.21 8.64 -18.10
N LYS A 184 5.02 8.31 -19.38
CA LYS A 184 4.80 6.93 -19.82
C LYS A 184 6.14 6.22 -19.90
N PHE A 185 6.24 5.10 -19.21
CA PHE A 185 7.44 4.28 -19.16
C PHE A 185 7.16 2.91 -19.80
N GLU A 186 7.79 2.65 -20.90
CA GLU A 186 7.63 1.37 -21.61
C GLU A 186 8.59 0.32 -21.02
N VAL A 187 8.07 -0.85 -20.77
CA VAL A 187 8.83 -2.00 -20.31
C VAL A 187 8.68 -3.13 -21.33
N ALA A 188 9.79 -3.54 -21.89
CA ALA A 188 9.79 -4.64 -22.85
C ALA A 188 9.46 -5.98 -22.18
N ASP A 189 8.92 -6.91 -22.95
CA ASP A 189 8.76 -8.33 -22.61
C ASP A 189 7.94 -8.65 -21.35
N LEU A 190 7.06 -7.74 -20.89
CA LEU A 190 6.19 -7.98 -19.72
C LEU A 190 5.37 -9.27 -19.84
N ALA A 191 4.84 -9.55 -21.03
CA ALA A 191 4.06 -10.76 -21.28
C ALA A 191 4.88 -12.03 -21.08
N SER A 192 6.18 -12.02 -21.39
CA SER A 192 7.07 -13.19 -21.23
C SER A 192 7.37 -13.51 -19.76
N HIS A 193 7.19 -12.54 -18.87
CA HIS A 193 7.34 -12.72 -17.41
C HIS A 193 6.07 -13.27 -16.75
N LYS A 194 4.97 -13.41 -17.50
CA LYS A 194 3.71 -13.98 -16.99
C LYS A 194 3.81 -15.51 -16.98
N ASN A 195 4.19 -16.07 -15.86
CA ASN A 195 4.37 -17.51 -15.65
C ASN A 195 3.14 -18.23 -15.06
N VAL A 196 2.01 -17.53 -14.94
CA VAL A 196 0.72 -18.05 -14.48
C VAL A 196 -0.39 -17.56 -15.40
N GLU A 197 -1.40 -18.39 -15.62
CA GLU A 197 -2.62 -18.03 -16.32
C GLU A 197 -3.76 -17.87 -15.31
N ILE A 198 -4.50 -16.77 -15.42
CA ILE A 198 -5.68 -16.54 -14.60
C ILE A 198 -6.88 -17.14 -15.33
N LEU A 199 -7.38 -18.25 -14.82
CA LEU A 199 -8.52 -18.94 -15.42
C LEU A 199 -9.84 -18.28 -15.04
N GLU A 200 -9.97 -17.83 -13.80
CA GLU A 200 -11.21 -17.24 -13.28
C GLU A 200 -10.91 -16.29 -12.12
N ILE A 201 -11.67 -15.20 -12.03
CA ILE A 201 -11.69 -14.28 -10.89
C ILE A 201 -13.06 -14.37 -10.24
N VAL A 202 -13.14 -15.05 -9.09
CA VAL A 202 -14.36 -15.14 -8.31
C VAL A 202 -14.45 -13.94 -7.38
N LYS A 203 -15.24 -12.93 -7.77
CA LYS A 203 -15.50 -11.78 -6.91
C LYS A 203 -16.65 -12.10 -5.97
N LYS A 204 -16.43 -11.96 -4.67
CA LYS A 204 -17.54 -11.96 -3.72
C LYS A 204 -18.46 -10.79 -4.04
N THR A 205 -19.77 -11.04 -4.09
CA THR A 205 -20.77 -9.99 -4.30
C THR A 205 -20.61 -8.94 -3.21
N ALA A 206 -20.25 -7.73 -3.58
CA ALA A 206 -20.01 -6.62 -2.65
C ALA A 206 -21.33 -6.19 -2.02
N GLY A 207 -21.71 -6.80 -0.90
CA GLY A 207 -22.90 -6.42 -0.13
C GLY A 207 -22.63 -5.51 1.05
N LYS A 208 -21.38 -5.43 1.54
CA LYS A 208 -21.05 -4.68 2.76
C LYS A 208 -19.71 -3.94 2.59
N MET A 209 -19.65 -2.72 3.11
CA MET A 209 -18.41 -1.90 3.15
C MET A 209 -17.25 -2.71 3.71
N ASP A 210 -16.04 -2.55 3.12
CA ASP A 210 -14.83 -3.15 3.69
C ASP A 210 -14.56 -2.54 5.07
N ILE A 211 -14.24 -3.39 6.04
CA ILE A 211 -13.97 -2.92 7.40
C ILE A 211 -12.72 -2.04 7.48
N GLN A 212 -11.81 -2.12 6.53
CA GLN A 212 -10.62 -1.26 6.46
C GLN A 212 -10.95 0.18 6.00
N ASP A 213 -12.06 0.37 5.30
CA ASP A 213 -12.51 1.69 4.84
C ASP A 213 -13.51 2.35 5.80
N ALA A 214 -13.96 1.61 6.82
CA ALA A 214 -14.93 2.09 7.77
C ALA A 214 -14.31 3.06 8.79
N LYS A 215 -14.95 4.21 9.01
CA LYS A 215 -14.56 5.17 10.05
C LYS A 215 -14.90 4.69 11.46
N ILE A 216 -15.96 3.90 11.60
CA ILE A 216 -16.45 3.38 12.87
C ILE A 216 -16.68 1.88 12.73
N LEU A 217 -16.05 1.10 13.61
CA LEU A 217 -16.24 -0.34 13.69
C LEU A 217 -16.90 -0.71 15.02
N VAL A 218 -17.99 -1.46 14.93
CA VAL A 218 -18.66 -2.06 16.09
C VAL A 218 -18.29 -3.53 16.14
N SER A 219 -17.46 -3.92 17.09
CA SER A 219 -16.82 -5.24 17.11
C SER A 219 -17.44 -6.20 18.12
N GLY A 220 -17.81 -7.40 17.67
CA GLY A 220 -18.26 -8.49 18.50
C GLY A 220 -17.18 -9.52 18.81
N GLY A 221 -17.26 -10.08 20.00
CA GLY A 221 -16.39 -11.17 20.43
C GLY A 221 -17.19 -12.39 20.90
N ARG A 222 -16.49 -13.41 21.41
CA ARG A 222 -17.11 -14.64 21.94
C ARG A 222 -18.18 -14.35 23.00
N GLY A 223 -18.06 -13.25 23.74
CA GLY A 223 -19.03 -12.84 24.76
C GLY A 223 -20.42 -12.52 24.20
N MET A 224 -20.58 -12.40 22.86
CA MET A 224 -21.90 -12.26 22.23
C MET A 224 -22.77 -13.52 22.39
N GLY A 225 -22.15 -14.69 22.61
CA GLY A 225 -22.88 -15.93 22.92
C GLY A 225 -23.48 -16.66 21.71
N GLY A 226 -23.77 -15.97 20.60
CA GLY A 226 -24.31 -16.56 19.38
C GLY A 226 -24.45 -15.59 18.22
N PRO A 227 -24.68 -16.09 16.99
CA PRO A 227 -24.80 -15.24 15.80
C PRO A 227 -26.03 -14.32 15.84
N GLU A 228 -27.10 -14.75 16.49
CA GLU A 228 -28.35 -13.98 16.66
C GLU A 228 -28.13 -12.65 17.38
N ASN A 229 -27.16 -12.60 18.31
CA ASN A 229 -26.87 -11.41 19.09
C ASN A 229 -26.06 -10.35 18.30
N PHE A 230 -25.53 -10.72 17.12
CA PHE A 230 -24.89 -9.76 16.25
C PHE A 230 -25.84 -8.70 15.69
N LYS A 231 -27.14 -8.99 15.67
CA LYS A 231 -28.16 -8.01 15.32
C LYS A 231 -28.07 -6.74 16.17
N LEU A 232 -27.78 -6.88 17.47
CA LEU A 232 -27.58 -5.75 18.36
C LEU A 232 -26.41 -4.84 17.92
N LEU A 233 -25.31 -5.46 17.42
CA LEU A 233 -24.16 -4.73 16.92
C LEU A 233 -24.44 -4.08 15.55
N GLU A 234 -25.24 -4.72 14.71
CA GLU A 234 -25.69 -4.16 13.43
C GLU A 234 -26.55 -2.91 13.65
N ASP A 235 -27.52 -2.98 14.56
CA ASP A 235 -28.38 -1.84 14.91
C ASP A 235 -27.56 -0.67 15.46
N LEU A 236 -26.57 -0.95 16.32
CA LEU A 236 -25.67 0.08 16.84
C LEU A 236 -24.77 0.67 15.73
N ALA A 237 -24.26 -0.18 14.84
CA ALA A 237 -23.43 0.27 13.72
C ALA A 237 -24.22 1.16 12.77
N GLU A 238 -25.49 0.86 12.51
CA GLU A 238 -26.36 1.67 11.69
C GLU A 238 -26.57 3.06 12.29
N VAL A 239 -26.86 3.15 13.59
CA VAL A 239 -27.03 4.43 14.30
C VAL A 239 -25.76 5.28 14.25
N LEU A 240 -24.59 4.65 14.35
CA LEU A 240 -23.29 5.34 14.33
C LEU A 240 -22.77 5.63 12.92
N GLY A 241 -23.43 5.15 11.86
CA GLY A 241 -22.93 5.24 10.49
C GLY A 241 -21.65 4.41 10.27
N GLY A 242 -21.49 3.32 11.03
CA GLY A 242 -20.35 2.42 10.99
C GLY A 242 -20.67 1.06 10.36
N THR A 243 -19.81 0.08 10.60
CA THR A 243 -20.02 -1.30 10.17
C THR A 243 -19.61 -2.28 11.26
N ILE A 244 -20.13 -3.51 11.20
CA ILE A 244 -19.76 -4.55 12.16
C ILE A 244 -18.44 -5.20 11.81
N SER A 245 -17.74 -5.64 12.84
CA SER A 245 -16.57 -6.50 12.74
C SER A 245 -16.56 -7.54 13.86
N SER A 246 -15.61 -8.45 13.84
CA SER A 246 -15.57 -9.50 14.85
C SER A 246 -14.15 -9.96 15.18
N SER A 247 -14.03 -10.58 16.36
CA SER A 247 -12.82 -11.33 16.71
C SER A 247 -12.77 -12.67 15.96
N ARG A 248 -11.58 -13.26 15.84
CA ARG A 248 -11.36 -14.58 15.24
C ARG A 248 -12.27 -15.66 15.82
N ALA A 249 -12.54 -15.64 17.13
CA ALA A 249 -13.38 -16.63 17.78
C ALA A 249 -14.79 -16.72 17.22
N CYS A 250 -15.36 -15.61 16.76
CA CYS A 250 -16.70 -15.58 16.14
C CYS A 250 -16.66 -16.13 14.71
N VAL A 251 -15.57 -15.90 13.99
CA VAL A 251 -15.36 -16.46 12.65
C VAL A 251 -15.15 -17.96 12.70
N ASP A 252 -14.29 -18.44 13.62
CA ASP A 252 -14.03 -19.88 13.81
C ASP A 252 -15.31 -20.63 14.25
N ALA A 253 -16.22 -19.96 14.97
CA ALA A 253 -17.54 -20.49 15.33
C ALA A 253 -18.60 -20.38 14.23
N GLY A 254 -18.27 -19.79 13.07
CA GLY A 254 -19.20 -19.61 11.96
C GLY A 254 -20.29 -18.55 12.16
N TRP A 255 -20.14 -17.67 13.16
CA TRP A 255 -21.15 -16.63 13.46
C TRP A 255 -21.05 -15.45 12.49
N VAL A 256 -19.84 -15.14 12.02
CA VAL A 256 -19.56 -14.01 11.12
C VAL A 256 -18.55 -14.43 10.06
N GLU A 257 -18.65 -13.86 8.87
CA GLU A 257 -17.73 -14.15 7.77
C GLU A 257 -16.31 -13.65 8.05
N LYS A 258 -15.32 -14.34 7.47
CA LYS A 258 -13.87 -14.05 7.67
C LYS A 258 -13.48 -12.63 7.24
N ASP A 259 -14.18 -12.02 6.29
CA ASP A 259 -13.92 -10.65 5.82
C ASP A 259 -14.24 -9.57 6.88
N ARG A 260 -14.98 -9.94 7.94
CA ARG A 260 -15.29 -9.10 9.12
C ARG A 260 -14.30 -9.28 10.27
N GLN A 261 -13.33 -10.18 10.13
CA GLN A 261 -12.36 -10.44 11.19
C GLN A 261 -11.34 -9.31 11.32
N VAL A 262 -11.23 -8.74 12.53
CA VAL A 262 -10.18 -7.80 12.93
C VAL A 262 -9.06 -8.52 13.67
N GLY A 263 -7.82 -8.08 13.48
CA GLY A 263 -6.64 -8.52 14.23
C GLY A 263 -5.56 -9.13 13.36
N GLN A 264 -4.54 -9.73 14.00
CA GLN A 264 -3.34 -10.25 13.33
C GLN A 264 -3.62 -11.29 12.24
N THR A 265 -4.64 -12.11 12.40
CA THR A 265 -5.03 -13.15 11.44
C THR A 265 -6.21 -12.74 10.56
N GLY A 266 -6.70 -11.53 10.73
CA GLY A 266 -7.77 -10.88 9.96
C GLY A 266 -7.28 -9.63 9.26
N LYS A 267 -8.17 -8.65 9.15
CA LYS A 267 -7.82 -7.33 8.61
C LYS A 267 -7.26 -6.43 9.71
N THR A 268 -6.22 -5.69 9.40
CA THR A 268 -5.73 -4.59 10.22
C THR A 268 -6.56 -3.34 9.93
N VAL A 269 -7.11 -2.72 10.96
CA VAL A 269 -7.97 -1.55 10.91
C VAL A 269 -7.46 -0.47 11.83
#